data_c6b43c5951bc70470b5f6d77962c7662
#
_entry.id   c6b43c5951bc70470b5f6d77962c7662
#
_cell.length_a   1.000
_cell.length_b   1.000
_cell.length_c   1.000
_cell.angle_alpha   90.00
_cell.angle_beta   90.00
_cell.angle_gamma   90.00
#
_symmetry.space_group_name_H-M   'P 1'
#
loop_
_entity.id
_entity.type
_entity.pdbx_description
1 polymer ?
#
loop_
_entity_poly.entity_id
_entity_poly.type
_entity_poly.pdbx_seq_one_letter_code
_entity_poly.pdbx_strand_id
1 'polypeptide(L)'
;VRATPEDDEVGRAWGVIVEQVIRPTGLLDPPIEVKPCDNQVDDLVVEIRKTIANEERVLVTTLTKRMAEELTKYLDRLSIKTRYIHSDVKTLDRVEILRELRDGAFDVLVGVNLLREGLDLPEVSLVAIMDADKEGFLRSNRSLTQTAGRAARNVNGRVIMYADKVTDSMAATIEETARRREKQMAFNEANGMAPVQVKKEKRTLFEQSDAVTNRPKNYAAEADHVPLAASDPVVQNMGVEQLDKLMAKTKKDMERAAKAMEFMEAARLRDELFALEARRKEVKG
;
A
#
# COMPACT_ATOMS: atom_id res chain seq x y z
N VAL A 1 -16.59 -3.80 2.32
CA VAL A 1 -16.60 -2.35 2.56
C VAL A 1 -15.62 -1.71 1.57
N ARG A 2 -16.09 -0.86 0.66
CA ARG A 2 -15.27 -0.11 -0.31
C ARG A 2 -15.56 1.38 -0.17
N ALA A 3 -14.54 2.21 -0.39
CA ALA A 3 -14.69 3.67 -0.40
C ALA A 3 -15.48 4.16 -1.63
N THR A 4 -15.44 3.39 -2.72
CA THR A 4 -16.11 3.68 -4.00
C THR A 4 -16.76 2.39 -4.50
N PRO A 5 -18.05 2.10 -4.14
CA PRO A 5 -18.75 0.89 -4.59
C PRO A 5 -18.97 0.92 -6.11
N GLU A 6 -19.08 -0.26 -6.71
CA GLU A 6 -19.43 -0.42 -8.12
C GLU A 6 -20.95 -0.40 -8.30
N ASP A 7 -21.41 0.00 -9.49
CA ASP A 7 -22.86 0.07 -9.79
C ASP A 7 -23.55 -1.28 -9.57
N ASP A 8 -22.87 -2.38 -9.91
CA ASP A 8 -23.31 -3.75 -9.62
C ASP A 8 -23.44 -4.03 -8.11
N GLU A 9 -22.50 -3.51 -7.29
CA GLU A 9 -22.54 -3.67 -5.83
C GLU A 9 -23.69 -2.87 -5.23
N VAL A 10 -23.92 -1.66 -5.75
CA VAL A 10 -25.07 -0.80 -5.37
C VAL A 10 -26.38 -1.46 -5.77
N GLY A 11 -26.47 -2.03 -6.98
CA GLY A 11 -27.64 -2.77 -7.46
C GLY A 11 -27.94 -3.99 -6.59
N ARG A 12 -26.94 -4.78 -6.21
CA ARG A 12 -27.09 -5.94 -5.30
C ARG A 12 -27.51 -5.54 -3.89
N ALA A 13 -27.15 -4.35 -3.46
CA ALA A 13 -27.52 -3.80 -2.15
C ALA A 13 -28.88 -3.09 -2.17
N TRP A 14 -29.68 -3.24 -3.24
CA TRP A 14 -31.00 -2.59 -3.41
C TRP A 14 -30.93 -1.06 -3.25
N GLY A 15 -29.81 -0.45 -3.61
CA GLY A 15 -29.57 0.98 -3.49
C GLY A 15 -29.29 1.45 -2.05
N VAL A 16 -29.24 0.57 -1.06
CA VAL A 16 -28.93 0.93 0.33
C VAL A 16 -27.43 0.99 0.50
N ILE A 17 -26.88 2.20 0.70
CA ILE A 17 -25.47 2.44 0.99
C ILE A 17 -25.35 2.98 2.40
N VAL A 18 -24.51 2.33 3.23
CA VAL A 18 -24.12 2.85 4.54
C VAL A 18 -22.83 3.61 4.40
N GLU A 19 -22.89 4.91 4.62
CA GLU A 19 -21.72 5.79 4.57
C GLU A 19 -20.98 5.79 5.90
N GLN A 20 -19.68 5.46 5.87
CA GLN A 20 -18.75 5.69 6.97
C GLN A 20 -17.80 6.82 6.59
N VAL A 21 -18.17 8.05 6.87
CA VAL A 21 -17.40 9.25 6.51
C VAL A 21 -16.47 9.69 7.63
N ILE A 22 -16.89 9.52 8.88
CA ILE A 22 -16.17 10.03 10.06
C ILE A 22 -14.92 9.19 10.34
N ARG A 23 -13.78 9.87 10.46
CA ARG A 23 -12.49 9.30 10.84
C ARG A 23 -12.21 9.54 12.32
N PRO A 24 -11.87 8.49 13.11
CA PRO A 24 -11.55 8.65 14.53
C PRO A 24 -10.33 9.54 14.80
N THR A 25 -9.45 9.71 13.83
CA THR A 25 -8.25 10.57 13.90
C THR A 25 -8.56 12.05 13.73
N GLY A 26 -9.79 12.42 13.38
CA GLY A 26 -10.16 13.79 13.05
C GLY A 26 -9.58 14.32 11.73
N LEU A 27 -8.82 13.51 10.98
CA LEU A 27 -8.21 13.93 9.73
C LEU A 27 -9.25 14.25 8.66
N LEU A 28 -9.07 15.38 8.00
CA LEU A 28 -9.96 15.89 6.96
C LEU A 28 -9.63 15.31 5.60
N ASP A 29 -10.62 15.21 4.72
CA ASP A 29 -10.35 15.01 3.30
C ASP A 29 -9.61 16.24 2.74
N PRO A 30 -8.65 16.04 1.80
CA PRO A 30 -7.80 17.12 1.31
C PRO A 30 -8.61 18.12 0.48
N PRO A 31 -8.34 19.43 0.55
CA PRO A 31 -8.88 20.38 -0.40
C PRO A 31 -8.34 20.08 -1.80
N ILE A 32 -9.19 20.23 -2.81
CA ILE A 32 -8.85 20.04 -4.22
C ILE A 32 -8.81 21.42 -4.89
N GLU A 33 -7.66 21.74 -5.47
CA GLU A 33 -7.46 22.94 -6.28
C GLU A 33 -7.36 22.54 -7.75
N VAL A 34 -8.03 23.27 -8.65
CA VAL A 34 -7.91 23.09 -10.10
C VAL A 34 -7.05 24.21 -10.64
N LYS A 35 -6.01 23.87 -11.37
CA LYS A 35 -5.10 24.80 -12.03
C LYS A 35 -5.05 24.53 -13.54
N PRO A 36 -4.75 25.52 -14.38
CA PRO A 36 -4.68 25.34 -15.84
C PRO A 36 -3.55 24.38 -16.23
N CYS A 37 -3.71 23.70 -17.37
CA CYS A 37 -2.65 22.86 -17.94
C CYS A 37 -1.48 23.68 -18.50
N ASP A 38 -1.72 24.93 -18.85
CA ASP A 38 -0.65 25.82 -19.32
C ASP A 38 0.38 26.01 -18.21
N ASN A 39 1.66 25.75 -18.53
CA ASN A 39 2.79 25.77 -17.58
C ASN A 39 2.62 24.82 -16.36
N GLN A 40 1.80 23.76 -16.47
CA GLN A 40 1.53 22.82 -15.37
C GLN A 40 2.80 22.22 -14.76
N VAL A 41 3.86 22.00 -15.55
CA VAL A 41 5.12 21.43 -15.05
C VAL A 41 5.90 22.42 -14.20
N ASP A 42 5.94 23.69 -14.62
CA ASP A 42 6.65 24.73 -13.88
C ASP A 42 5.95 25.05 -12.55
N ASP A 43 4.61 25.16 -12.58
CA ASP A 43 3.80 25.32 -11.36
C ASP A 43 3.98 24.10 -10.41
N LEU A 44 3.96 22.88 -10.98
CA LEU A 44 4.21 21.67 -10.22
C LEU A 44 5.57 21.70 -9.50
N VAL A 45 6.63 22.16 -10.16
CA VAL A 45 7.97 22.29 -9.55
C VAL A 45 7.96 23.25 -8.35
N VAL A 46 7.23 24.36 -8.47
CA VAL A 46 7.07 25.32 -7.35
C VAL A 46 6.35 24.66 -6.17
N GLU A 47 5.26 23.95 -6.44
CA GLU A 47 4.48 23.27 -5.41
C GLU A 47 5.25 22.10 -4.75
N ILE A 48 6.02 21.34 -5.54
CA ILE A 48 6.93 20.31 -5.04
C ILE A 48 7.95 20.92 -4.07
N ARG A 49 8.63 22.00 -4.46
CA ARG A 49 9.64 22.65 -3.60
C ARG A 49 9.06 23.17 -2.28
N LYS A 50 7.85 23.72 -2.30
CA LYS A 50 7.14 24.13 -1.08
C LYS A 50 6.85 22.94 -0.17
N THR A 51 6.46 21.81 -0.75
CA THR A 51 6.15 20.58 0.00
C THR A 51 7.41 19.96 0.60
N ILE A 52 8.50 19.89 -0.17
CA ILE A 52 9.80 19.37 0.30
C ILE A 52 10.37 20.24 1.44
N ALA A 53 10.19 21.56 1.38
CA ALA A 53 10.63 22.46 2.43
C ALA A 53 9.96 22.17 3.81
N ASN A 54 8.81 21.52 3.80
CA ASN A 54 8.10 21.05 4.99
C ASN A 54 8.44 19.58 5.36
N GLU A 55 9.46 18.99 4.73
CA GLU A 55 9.86 17.59 4.91
C GLU A 55 8.75 16.59 4.54
N GLU A 56 7.79 16.99 3.73
CA GLU A 56 6.66 16.19 3.26
C GLU A 56 6.91 15.60 1.86
N ARG A 57 6.13 14.60 1.47
CA ARG A 57 6.29 13.85 0.22
C ARG A 57 5.20 14.18 -0.79
N VAL A 58 5.52 13.98 -2.06
CA VAL A 58 4.65 14.32 -3.19
C VAL A 58 4.36 13.07 -4.03
N LEU A 59 3.10 12.89 -4.40
CA LEU A 59 2.67 11.94 -5.43
C LEU A 59 2.24 12.70 -6.68
N VAL A 60 2.74 12.30 -7.85
CA VAL A 60 2.34 12.86 -9.14
C VAL A 60 1.78 11.75 -10.01
N THR A 61 0.55 11.94 -10.52
CA THR A 61 -0.05 10.99 -11.46
C THR A 61 -0.05 11.55 -12.87
N THR A 62 0.44 10.74 -13.81
CA THR A 62 0.47 11.06 -15.25
C THR A 62 -0.42 10.09 -16.04
N LEU A 63 -0.69 10.38 -17.31
CA LEU A 63 -1.51 9.51 -18.18
C LEU A 63 -0.71 8.39 -18.84
N THR A 64 0.58 8.61 -19.09
CA THR A 64 1.41 7.66 -19.84
C THR A 64 2.74 7.38 -19.14
N LYS A 65 3.30 6.20 -19.40
CA LYS A 65 4.64 5.81 -18.93
C LYS A 65 5.70 6.79 -19.41
N ARG A 66 5.63 7.17 -20.69
CA ARG A 66 6.57 8.12 -21.28
C ARG A 66 6.56 9.47 -20.57
N MET A 67 5.37 10.00 -20.27
CA MET A 67 5.25 11.26 -19.52
C MET A 67 5.83 11.12 -18.11
N ALA A 68 5.60 9.99 -17.42
CA ALA A 68 6.18 9.74 -16.10
C ALA A 68 7.72 9.73 -16.14
N GLU A 69 8.30 9.06 -17.12
CA GLU A 69 9.75 8.98 -17.30
C GLU A 69 10.37 10.34 -17.66
N GLU A 70 9.76 11.09 -18.58
CA GLU A 70 10.24 12.40 -18.99
C GLU A 70 10.15 13.39 -17.84
N LEU A 71 9.04 13.39 -17.10
CA LEU A 71 8.86 14.22 -15.92
C LEU A 71 9.89 13.88 -14.82
N THR A 72 10.12 12.61 -14.56
CA THR A 72 11.14 12.16 -13.59
C THR A 72 12.53 12.69 -13.97
N LYS A 73 12.95 12.50 -15.24
CA LYS A 73 14.24 13.03 -15.73
C LYS A 73 14.34 14.55 -15.63
N TYR A 74 13.23 15.24 -15.86
CA TYR A 74 13.20 16.71 -15.75
C TYR A 74 13.38 17.15 -14.30
N LEU A 75 12.65 16.54 -13.35
CA LEU A 75 12.75 16.83 -11.93
C LEU A 75 14.15 16.51 -11.37
N ASP A 76 14.76 15.41 -11.80
CA ASP A 76 16.12 15.02 -11.41
C ASP A 76 17.16 16.07 -11.86
N ARG A 77 17.01 16.64 -13.07
CA ARG A 77 17.85 17.73 -13.55
C ARG A 77 17.74 19.01 -12.70
N LEU A 78 16.60 19.20 -12.06
CA LEU A 78 16.37 20.31 -11.12
C LEU A 78 16.80 19.97 -9.68
N SER A 79 17.56 18.86 -9.50
CA SER A 79 18.02 18.34 -8.22
C SER A 79 16.89 17.99 -7.24
N ILE A 80 15.72 17.61 -7.75
CA ILE A 80 14.60 17.07 -6.97
C ILE A 80 14.71 15.55 -7.02
N LYS A 81 14.90 14.93 -5.85
CA LYS A 81 15.01 13.47 -5.74
C LYS A 81 13.69 12.81 -6.11
N THR A 82 13.64 12.17 -7.26
CA THR A 82 12.40 11.64 -7.84
C THR A 82 12.57 10.18 -8.23
N ARG A 83 11.52 9.39 -8.04
CA ARG A 83 11.39 8.06 -8.62
C ARG A 83 10.07 7.92 -9.35
N TYR A 84 9.99 6.98 -10.32
CA TYR A 84 8.74 6.66 -11.00
C TYR A 84 8.35 5.20 -10.79
N ILE A 85 7.03 4.94 -10.80
CA ILE A 85 6.45 3.60 -10.75
C ILE A 85 5.52 3.41 -11.95
N HIS A 86 5.64 2.24 -12.60
CA HIS A 86 4.72 1.80 -13.65
C HIS A 86 4.21 0.37 -13.39
N SER A 87 3.32 -0.13 -14.27
CA SER A 87 2.66 -1.43 -14.12
C SER A 87 3.63 -2.62 -14.09
N ASP A 88 4.80 -2.49 -14.74
CA ASP A 88 5.73 -3.58 -14.97
C ASP A 88 6.75 -3.74 -13.82
N VAL A 89 6.73 -2.83 -12.83
CA VAL A 89 7.55 -2.93 -11.62
C VAL A 89 7.08 -4.11 -10.78
N LYS A 90 7.98 -5.02 -10.44
CA LYS A 90 7.69 -6.20 -9.62
C LYS A 90 7.18 -5.80 -8.25
N THR A 91 6.37 -6.65 -7.63
CA THR A 91 5.73 -6.34 -6.34
C THR A 91 6.75 -6.04 -5.23
N LEU A 92 7.87 -6.76 -5.19
CA LEU A 92 8.92 -6.52 -4.19
C LEU A 92 9.61 -5.17 -4.38
N ASP A 93 10.02 -4.84 -5.63
CA ASP A 93 10.64 -3.57 -5.97
C ASP A 93 9.71 -2.39 -5.65
N ARG A 94 8.39 -2.59 -5.85
CA ARG A 94 7.38 -1.59 -5.50
C ARG A 94 7.32 -1.33 -3.99
N VAL A 95 7.38 -2.38 -3.17
CA VAL A 95 7.40 -2.24 -1.70
C VAL A 95 8.64 -1.48 -1.25
N GLU A 96 9.80 -1.76 -1.88
CA GLU A 96 11.05 -1.07 -1.60
C GLU A 96 10.99 0.42 -1.98
N ILE A 97 10.50 0.75 -3.18
CA ILE A 97 10.32 2.15 -3.61
C ILE A 97 9.41 2.92 -2.63
N LEU A 98 8.32 2.31 -2.18
CA LEU A 98 7.41 2.96 -1.22
C LEU A 98 8.05 3.14 0.16
N ARG A 99 8.88 2.21 0.59
CA ARG A 99 9.67 2.33 1.81
C ARG A 99 10.68 3.45 1.69
N GLU A 100 11.45 3.50 0.60
CA GLU A 100 12.41 4.57 0.34
C GLU A 100 11.75 5.96 0.33
N LEU A 101 10.53 6.10 -0.24
CA LEU A 101 9.75 7.34 -0.18
C LEU A 101 9.44 7.73 1.27
N ARG A 102 8.98 6.77 2.08
CA ARG A 102 8.67 6.98 3.50
C ARG A 102 9.90 7.32 4.32
N ASP A 103 11.04 6.70 4.01
CA ASP A 103 12.33 6.93 4.67
C ASP A 103 12.98 8.25 4.24
N GLY A 104 12.48 8.88 3.17
CA GLY A 104 12.97 10.15 2.65
C GLY A 104 14.22 10.01 1.78
N ALA A 105 14.48 8.82 1.23
CA ALA A 105 15.54 8.63 0.25
C ALA A 105 15.29 9.46 -1.01
N PHE A 106 14.01 9.68 -1.34
CA PHE A 106 13.56 10.61 -2.37
C PHE A 106 12.25 11.28 -1.93
N ASP A 107 11.86 12.37 -2.62
CA ASP A 107 10.80 13.28 -2.19
C ASP A 107 9.54 13.17 -3.05
N VAL A 108 9.69 12.80 -4.33
CA VAL A 108 8.61 12.77 -5.32
C VAL A 108 8.49 11.39 -5.94
N LEU A 109 7.27 10.85 -5.91
CA LEU A 109 6.91 9.63 -6.61
C LEU A 109 6.00 9.94 -7.79
N VAL A 110 6.45 9.64 -9.01
CA VAL A 110 5.68 9.80 -10.24
C VAL A 110 5.12 8.44 -10.69
N GLY A 111 3.87 8.39 -11.13
CA GLY A 111 3.32 7.14 -11.63
C GLY A 111 2.10 7.30 -12.52
N VAL A 112 1.84 6.29 -13.36
CA VAL A 112 0.69 6.28 -14.28
C VAL A 112 -0.58 5.85 -13.57
N ASN A 113 -0.49 4.85 -12.72
CA ASN A 113 -1.61 4.31 -11.96
C ASN A 113 -1.16 4.00 -10.53
N LEU A 114 -1.30 4.97 -9.66
CA LEU A 114 -0.99 4.85 -8.24
C LEU A 114 -2.20 4.35 -7.43
N LEU A 115 -3.25 3.85 -8.10
CA LEU A 115 -4.52 3.44 -7.48
C LEU A 115 -4.46 2.04 -6.85
N ARG A 116 -3.39 1.27 -7.05
CA ARG A 116 -3.33 -0.10 -6.51
C ARG A 116 -3.46 -0.07 -4.99
N GLU A 117 -4.24 -1.01 -4.47
CA GLU A 117 -4.48 -1.23 -3.06
C GLU A 117 -3.18 -1.34 -2.26
N GLY A 118 -3.19 -0.88 -1.01
CA GLY A 118 -2.04 -1.00 -0.11
C GLY A 118 -1.10 0.21 -0.04
N LEU A 119 -1.33 1.28 -0.78
CA LEU A 119 -0.57 2.53 -0.62
C LEU A 119 -1.08 3.31 0.60
N ASP A 120 -0.42 3.16 1.72
CA ASP A 120 -0.67 3.89 2.95
C ASP A 120 0.55 4.74 3.29
N LEU A 121 0.52 6.00 2.84
CA LEU A 121 1.63 6.95 2.87
C LEU A 121 1.22 8.21 3.65
N PRO A 122 1.24 8.20 4.98
CA PRO A 122 0.88 9.36 5.79
C PRO A 122 1.88 10.53 5.63
N GLU A 123 3.04 10.29 5.07
CA GLU A 123 4.07 11.29 4.78
C GLU A 123 3.73 12.15 3.53
N VAL A 124 2.79 11.69 2.70
CA VAL A 124 2.37 12.40 1.49
C VAL A 124 1.36 13.48 1.84
N SER A 125 1.71 14.73 1.58
CA SER A 125 0.82 15.87 1.74
C SER A 125 0.33 16.45 0.42
N LEU A 126 1.09 16.32 -0.67
CA LEU A 126 0.68 16.79 -1.99
C LEU A 126 0.42 15.63 -2.94
N VAL A 127 -0.76 15.64 -3.54
CA VAL A 127 -1.10 14.79 -4.69
C VAL A 127 -1.37 15.69 -5.89
N ALA A 128 -0.56 15.56 -6.93
CA ALA A 128 -0.73 16.29 -8.20
C ALA A 128 -1.25 15.33 -9.29
N ILE A 129 -2.31 15.74 -9.97
CA ILE A 129 -2.94 15.01 -11.05
C ILE A 129 -2.76 15.79 -12.33
N MET A 130 -1.85 15.32 -13.20
CA MET A 130 -1.56 15.96 -14.49
C MET A 130 -2.66 15.62 -15.50
N ASP A 131 -3.03 16.56 -16.36
CA ASP A 131 -4.05 16.38 -17.40
C ASP A 131 -5.33 15.73 -16.85
N ALA A 132 -5.89 16.30 -15.79
CA ALA A 132 -7.05 15.75 -15.10
C ALA A 132 -8.33 15.78 -15.92
N ASP A 133 -8.40 16.66 -16.94
CA ASP A 133 -9.52 16.81 -17.88
C ASP A 133 -9.52 15.81 -19.04
N LYS A 134 -8.47 15.01 -19.19
CA LYS A 134 -8.41 13.96 -20.22
C LYS A 134 -9.20 12.75 -19.76
N GLU A 135 -10.49 12.75 -20.04
CA GLU A 135 -11.40 11.68 -19.63
C GLU A 135 -10.93 10.30 -20.08
N GLY A 136 -11.18 9.31 -19.23
CA GLY A 136 -10.82 7.93 -19.44
C GLY A 136 -10.73 7.15 -18.13
N PHE A 137 -10.37 5.87 -18.21
CA PHE A 137 -10.29 4.99 -17.05
C PHE A 137 -9.45 5.56 -15.88
N LEU A 138 -8.33 6.23 -16.19
CA LEU A 138 -7.43 6.82 -15.19
C LEU A 138 -7.92 8.17 -14.64
N ARG A 139 -8.95 8.76 -15.23
CA ARG A 139 -9.54 10.06 -14.85
C ARG A 139 -11.04 9.97 -14.62
N SER A 140 -11.57 8.77 -14.41
CA SER A 140 -12.94 8.57 -13.94
C SER A 140 -13.10 9.10 -12.52
N ASN A 141 -14.33 9.47 -12.12
CA ASN A 141 -14.64 9.91 -10.76
C ASN A 141 -14.03 8.98 -9.70
N ARG A 142 -14.18 7.65 -9.85
CA ARG A 142 -13.60 6.64 -8.95
C ARG A 142 -12.07 6.77 -8.86
N SER A 143 -11.40 6.88 -10.00
CA SER A 143 -9.94 7.01 -10.06
C SER A 143 -9.45 8.29 -9.41
N LEU A 144 -10.11 9.42 -9.71
CA LEU A 144 -9.78 10.72 -9.13
C LEU A 144 -10.00 10.73 -7.62
N THR A 145 -11.14 10.23 -7.14
CA THR A 145 -11.46 10.14 -5.70
C THR A 145 -10.44 9.28 -4.94
N GLN A 146 -10.05 8.12 -5.50
CA GLN A 146 -9.05 7.26 -4.87
C GLN A 146 -7.66 7.90 -4.85
N THR A 147 -7.30 8.59 -5.92
CA THR A 147 -6.02 9.31 -6.00
C THR A 147 -5.98 10.47 -5.02
N ALA A 148 -7.00 11.31 -5.00
CA ALA A 148 -7.13 12.42 -4.05
C ALA A 148 -7.08 11.93 -2.60
N GLY A 149 -7.74 10.82 -2.29
CA GLY A 149 -7.76 10.20 -0.97
C GLY A 149 -6.38 9.77 -0.45
N ARG A 150 -5.33 9.73 -1.27
CA ARG A 150 -3.96 9.45 -0.81
C ARG A 150 -3.40 10.56 0.08
N ALA A 151 -3.77 11.82 -0.16
CA ALA A 151 -3.39 12.93 0.71
C ALA A 151 -4.21 13.03 2.01
N ALA A 152 -5.31 12.28 2.13
CA ALA A 152 -6.23 12.38 3.27
C ALA A 152 -5.69 11.84 4.61
N ARG A 153 -4.47 11.32 4.64
CA ARG A 153 -3.79 10.82 5.85
C ARG A 153 -2.77 11.77 6.43
N ASN A 154 -2.53 12.87 5.73
CA ASN A 154 -1.67 13.96 6.18
C ASN A 154 -2.55 15.16 6.64
N VAL A 155 -2.18 15.79 7.73
CA VAL A 155 -2.87 16.98 8.25
C VAL A 155 -2.82 18.13 7.23
N ASN A 156 -1.69 18.25 6.52
CA ASN A 156 -1.45 19.25 5.48
C ASN A 156 -1.85 18.74 4.07
N GLY A 157 -2.64 17.64 4.02
CA GLY A 157 -3.02 17.00 2.78
C GLY A 157 -3.75 17.94 1.83
N ARG A 158 -3.29 18.04 0.58
CA ARG A 158 -3.90 18.83 -0.51
C ARG A 158 -3.74 18.14 -1.85
N VAL A 159 -4.64 18.49 -2.78
CA VAL A 159 -4.64 17.92 -4.12
C VAL A 159 -4.67 19.06 -5.15
N ILE A 160 -3.86 18.93 -6.18
CA ILE A 160 -3.88 19.82 -7.35
C ILE A 160 -4.28 18.99 -8.56
N MET A 161 -5.31 19.43 -9.27
CA MET A 161 -5.73 18.89 -10.56
C MET A 161 -5.38 19.89 -11.64
N TYR A 162 -4.47 19.53 -12.55
CA TYR A 162 -4.16 20.35 -13.71
C TYR A 162 -5.15 20.02 -14.82
N ALA A 163 -5.97 21.01 -15.20
CA ALA A 163 -7.04 20.87 -16.17
C ALA A 163 -7.41 22.21 -16.79
N ASP A 164 -7.68 22.23 -18.09
CA ASP A 164 -8.17 23.42 -18.78
C ASP A 164 -9.70 23.59 -18.66
N LYS A 165 -10.37 22.47 -18.36
CA LYS A 165 -11.82 22.44 -18.11
C LYS A 165 -12.14 21.44 -16.99
N VAL A 166 -13.14 21.77 -16.20
CA VAL A 166 -13.67 20.83 -15.21
C VAL A 166 -14.62 19.85 -15.89
N THR A 167 -14.29 18.56 -15.84
CA THR A 167 -15.16 17.49 -16.38
C THR A 167 -16.16 17.04 -15.32
N ASP A 168 -17.19 16.28 -15.74
CA ASP A 168 -18.20 15.75 -14.80
C ASP A 168 -17.56 14.84 -13.73
N SER A 169 -16.57 14.04 -14.12
CA SER A 169 -15.79 13.20 -13.19
C SER A 169 -15.01 14.02 -12.16
N MET A 170 -14.43 15.15 -12.58
CA MET A 170 -13.73 16.07 -11.67
C MET A 170 -14.72 16.75 -10.74
N ALA A 171 -15.83 17.30 -11.29
CA ALA A 171 -16.86 17.99 -10.51
C ALA A 171 -17.42 17.08 -9.41
N ALA A 172 -17.80 15.85 -9.75
CA ALA A 172 -18.29 14.87 -8.78
C ALA A 172 -17.23 14.52 -7.71
N THR A 173 -15.95 14.43 -8.07
CA THR A 173 -14.87 14.18 -7.12
C THR A 173 -14.68 15.35 -6.17
N ILE A 174 -14.67 16.59 -6.68
CA ILE A 174 -14.50 17.80 -5.88
C ILE A 174 -15.65 17.96 -4.89
N GLU A 175 -16.89 17.83 -5.38
CA GLU A 175 -18.10 17.94 -4.56
C GLU A 175 -18.12 16.90 -3.44
N GLU A 176 -17.88 15.63 -3.75
CA GLU A 176 -17.88 14.54 -2.77
C GLU A 176 -16.77 14.71 -1.74
N THR A 177 -15.58 15.14 -2.15
CA THR A 177 -14.47 15.39 -1.24
C THR A 177 -14.74 16.57 -0.32
N ALA A 178 -15.33 17.66 -0.84
CA ALA A 178 -15.76 18.81 -0.06
C ALA A 178 -16.83 18.42 0.95
N ARG A 179 -17.88 17.69 0.54
CA ARG A 179 -18.95 17.19 1.40
C ARG A 179 -18.42 16.36 2.57
N ARG A 180 -17.48 15.44 2.30
CA ARG A 180 -16.85 14.61 3.33
C ARG A 180 -16.03 15.45 4.29
N ARG A 181 -15.28 16.42 3.76
CA ARG A 181 -14.48 17.35 4.56
C ARG A 181 -15.36 18.16 5.51
N GLU A 182 -16.45 18.72 5.03
CA GLU A 182 -17.41 19.48 5.85
C GLU A 182 -18.03 18.65 6.96
N LYS A 183 -18.49 17.43 6.66
CA LYS A 183 -19.02 16.50 7.66
C LYS A 183 -18.00 16.19 8.76
N GLN A 184 -16.73 15.96 8.36
CA GLN A 184 -15.67 15.68 9.33
C GLN A 184 -15.33 16.93 10.18
N MET A 185 -15.31 18.13 9.57
CA MET A 185 -15.08 19.39 10.29
C MET A 185 -16.16 19.63 11.33
N ALA A 186 -17.43 19.52 10.96
CA ALA A 186 -18.56 19.66 11.89
C ALA A 186 -18.50 18.64 13.04
N PHE A 187 -18.13 17.39 12.75
CA PHE A 187 -17.95 16.36 13.77
C PHE A 187 -16.80 16.70 14.72
N ASN A 188 -15.67 17.15 14.18
CA ASN A 188 -14.51 17.53 14.98
C ASN A 188 -14.85 18.69 15.93
N GLU A 189 -15.52 19.72 15.42
CA GLU A 189 -15.96 20.87 16.20
C GLU A 189 -16.94 20.45 17.32
N ALA A 190 -17.95 19.65 16.99
CA ALA A 190 -18.94 19.18 17.96
C ALA A 190 -18.34 18.32 19.08
N ASN A 191 -17.22 17.62 18.82
CA ASN A 191 -16.56 16.72 19.78
C ASN A 191 -15.25 17.28 20.33
N GLY A 192 -14.88 18.54 20.03
CA GLY A 192 -13.62 19.14 20.47
C GLY A 192 -12.37 18.40 19.98
N MET A 193 -12.44 17.74 18.81
CA MET A 193 -11.36 16.94 18.26
C MET A 193 -10.45 17.79 17.38
N ALA A 194 -9.12 17.67 17.58
CA ALA A 194 -8.13 18.20 16.66
C ALA A 194 -7.64 17.08 15.70
N PRO A 195 -7.41 17.37 14.40
CA PRO A 195 -6.80 16.42 13.50
C PRO A 195 -5.42 15.98 13.99
N VAL A 196 -5.19 14.68 14.08
CA VAL A 196 -3.93 14.12 14.55
C VAL A 196 -3.24 13.38 13.40
N GLN A 197 -1.99 13.77 13.11
CA GLN A 197 -1.17 13.10 12.10
C GLN A 197 -0.94 11.63 12.46
N VAL A 198 -1.28 10.74 11.55
CA VAL A 198 -1.00 9.31 11.72
C VAL A 198 0.50 9.09 11.53
N LYS A 199 1.20 8.73 12.61
CA LYS A 199 2.60 8.29 12.54
C LYS A 199 2.61 6.77 12.46
N LYS A 200 3.02 6.23 11.32
CA LYS A 200 3.17 4.79 11.15
C LYS A 200 4.62 4.41 11.43
N GLU A 201 4.83 3.46 12.35
CA GLU A 201 6.17 2.93 12.61
C GLU A 201 6.80 2.40 11.32
N LYS A 202 8.06 2.75 11.09
CA LYS A 202 8.85 2.29 9.96
C LYS A 202 9.38 0.89 10.27
N ARG A 203 8.53 -0.15 10.07
CA ARG A 203 8.93 -1.54 10.30
C ARG A 203 9.58 -2.10 9.04
N THR A 204 10.70 -2.80 9.20
CA THR A 204 11.36 -3.53 8.11
C THR A 204 10.55 -4.78 7.74
N LEU A 205 10.66 -5.25 6.49
CA LEU A 205 10.02 -6.51 6.07
C LEU A 205 10.50 -7.70 6.92
N PHE A 206 11.74 -7.65 7.41
CA PHE A 206 12.29 -8.65 8.32
C PHE A 206 11.63 -8.60 9.71
N GLU A 207 11.36 -7.40 10.25
CA GLU A 207 10.62 -7.25 11.52
C GLU A 207 9.15 -7.67 11.41
N GLN A 208 8.55 -7.60 10.21
CA GLN A 208 7.21 -8.15 9.98
C GLN A 208 7.21 -9.69 9.99
N SER A 209 8.26 -10.34 9.52
CA SER A 209 8.41 -11.78 9.64
C SER A 209 8.61 -12.21 11.11
N ASP A 210 9.40 -11.47 11.88
CA ASP A 210 9.60 -11.72 13.31
C ASP A 210 8.37 -11.37 14.15
N ALA A 211 7.59 -10.34 13.77
CA ALA A 211 6.33 -10.01 14.43
C ALA A 211 5.22 -11.06 14.18
N VAL A 212 5.28 -11.78 13.06
CA VAL A 212 4.39 -12.94 12.82
C VAL A 212 4.78 -14.12 13.70
N THR A 213 6.08 -14.27 14.02
CA THR A 213 6.56 -15.30 14.95
C THR A 213 6.35 -14.93 16.43
N ASN A 214 6.26 -13.64 16.76
CA ASN A 214 6.07 -13.11 18.12
C ASN A 214 4.64 -12.65 18.45
N ARG A 215 3.61 -13.11 17.74
CA ARG A 215 2.22 -12.93 18.20
C ARG A 215 2.05 -13.65 19.54
N PRO A 216 1.56 -12.98 20.60
CA PRO A 216 1.22 -13.68 21.82
C PRO A 216 0.19 -14.76 21.49
N LYS A 217 0.42 -15.97 21.98
CA LYS A 217 -0.37 -17.20 21.76
C LYS A 217 -1.80 -17.14 22.34
N ASN A 218 -2.54 -16.06 22.16
CA ASN A 218 -3.89 -15.89 22.69
C ASN A 218 -5.02 -16.07 21.65
N TYR A 219 -4.67 -16.55 20.45
CA TYR A 219 -5.64 -17.11 19.50
C TYR A 219 -5.28 -18.57 19.19
N ALA A 220 -5.01 -19.33 20.25
CA ALA A 220 -5.00 -20.78 20.19
C ALA A 220 -6.39 -21.28 20.54
N ALA A 221 -7.32 -21.12 19.60
CA ALA A 221 -8.45 -22.01 19.49
C ALA A 221 -8.17 -22.85 18.24
N GLU A 222 -7.79 -24.12 18.48
CA GLU A 222 -7.84 -25.22 17.53
C GLU A 222 -6.88 -25.17 16.31
N ALA A 223 -5.60 -25.40 16.56
CA ALA A 223 -4.76 -26.24 15.69
C ALA A 223 -3.62 -26.82 16.53
N ASP A 224 -3.90 -27.84 17.31
CA ASP A 224 -2.93 -28.80 17.78
C ASP A 224 -2.34 -29.57 16.58
N HIS A 225 -1.34 -28.97 15.95
CA HIS A 225 -0.42 -29.69 15.09
C HIS A 225 1.01 -29.38 15.54
N VAL A 226 1.41 -29.98 16.65
CA VAL A 226 2.80 -30.31 16.88
C VAL A 226 3.25 -31.14 15.66
N PRO A 227 4.38 -30.79 15.00
CA PRO A 227 4.90 -31.62 13.91
C PRO A 227 5.13 -33.01 14.47
N LEU A 228 4.29 -33.98 14.10
CA LEU A 228 4.32 -35.35 14.63
C LEU A 228 5.71 -36.00 14.48
N ALA A 229 6.46 -35.63 13.45
CA ALA A 229 7.76 -36.18 13.15
C ALA A 229 8.88 -35.81 14.16
N ALA A 230 8.87 -34.57 14.69
CA ALA A 230 9.92 -34.16 15.65
C ALA A 230 9.68 -34.72 17.06
N SER A 231 8.45 -35.09 17.39
CA SER A 231 8.05 -35.69 18.67
C SER A 231 8.09 -37.22 18.64
N ASP A 232 8.32 -37.83 17.48
CA ASP A 232 8.37 -39.29 17.34
C ASP A 232 9.65 -39.82 18.00
N PRO A 233 9.53 -40.75 18.98
CA PRO A 233 10.69 -41.41 19.64
C PRO A 233 11.65 -42.06 18.65
N VAL A 234 11.18 -42.45 17.46
CA VAL A 234 11.99 -43.03 16.39
C VAL A 234 12.92 -41.96 15.79
N VAL A 235 12.44 -40.75 15.54
CA VAL A 235 13.23 -39.63 14.97
C VAL A 235 14.24 -39.11 16.01
N GLN A 236 13.91 -39.16 17.28
CA GLN A 236 14.83 -38.75 18.35
C GLN A 236 16.08 -39.63 18.46
N ASN A 237 16.01 -40.89 18.05
CA ASN A 237 17.11 -41.84 18.07
C ASN A 237 17.79 -42.05 16.70
N MET A 238 17.44 -41.30 15.69
CA MET A 238 18.04 -41.39 14.33
C MET A 238 19.43 -40.79 14.30
N GLY A 239 20.36 -41.49 13.63
CA GLY A 239 21.67 -40.96 13.31
C GLY A 239 21.60 -39.94 12.11
N VAL A 240 22.67 -39.18 11.95
CA VAL A 240 22.75 -38.11 10.92
C VAL A 240 22.40 -38.58 9.51
N GLU A 241 22.89 -39.79 9.12
CA GLU A 241 22.60 -40.35 7.78
C GLU A 241 21.12 -40.69 7.56
N GLN A 242 20.44 -41.14 8.63
CA GLN A 242 19.02 -41.48 8.58
C GLN A 242 18.17 -40.21 8.51
N LEU A 243 18.56 -39.18 9.27
CA LEU A 243 17.93 -37.85 9.21
C LEU A 243 18.08 -37.23 7.82
N ASP A 244 19.26 -37.30 7.19
CA ASP A 244 19.50 -36.80 5.83
C ASP A 244 18.62 -37.52 4.79
N LYS A 245 18.44 -38.82 4.89
CA LYS A 245 17.53 -39.58 4.00
C LYS A 245 16.06 -39.17 4.21
N LEU A 246 15.63 -39.00 5.47
CA LEU A 246 14.28 -38.58 5.79
C LEU A 246 14.01 -37.16 5.28
N MET A 247 14.91 -36.21 5.50
CA MET A 247 14.85 -34.83 4.99
C MET A 247 14.74 -34.81 3.47
N ALA A 248 15.54 -35.61 2.75
CA ALA A 248 15.47 -35.69 1.30
C ALA A 248 14.11 -36.20 0.80
N LYS A 249 13.52 -37.17 1.50
CA LYS A 249 12.18 -37.69 1.20
C LYS A 249 11.10 -36.64 1.46
N THR A 250 11.08 -36.03 2.63
CA THR A 250 10.11 -34.99 3.02
C THR A 250 10.17 -33.80 2.06
N LYS A 251 11.37 -33.37 1.63
CA LYS A 251 11.55 -32.32 0.64
C LYS A 251 10.92 -32.67 -0.72
N LYS A 252 11.14 -33.90 -1.19
CA LYS A 252 10.56 -34.38 -2.45
C LYS A 252 9.04 -34.47 -2.39
N ASP A 253 8.48 -34.92 -1.27
CA ASP A 253 7.04 -34.98 -1.05
C ASP A 253 6.43 -33.58 -0.95
N MET A 254 7.09 -32.62 -0.31
CA MET A 254 6.71 -31.21 -0.29
C MET A 254 6.67 -30.60 -1.69
N GLU A 255 7.70 -30.83 -2.50
CA GLU A 255 7.75 -30.34 -3.88
C GLU A 255 6.63 -30.96 -4.75
N ARG A 256 6.29 -32.24 -4.50
CA ARG A 256 5.19 -32.93 -5.19
C ARG A 256 3.84 -32.33 -4.79
N ALA A 257 3.58 -32.10 -3.50
CA ALA A 257 2.36 -31.47 -3.00
C ALA A 257 2.22 -30.03 -3.54
N ALA A 258 3.32 -29.26 -3.58
CA ALA A 258 3.32 -27.92 -4.16
C ALA A 258 2.96 -27.92 -5.65
N LYS A 259 3.48 -28.86 -6.43
CA LYS A 259 3.13 -29.02 -7.84
C LYS A 259 1.68 -29.44 -8.07
N ALA A 260 1.12 -30.23 -7.16
CA ALA A 260 -0.29 -30.63 -7.14
C ALA A 260 -1.24 -29.52 -6.62
N MET A 261 -0.69 -28.35 -6.23
CA MET A 261 -1.43 -27.22 -5.61
C MET A 261 -2.09 -27.58 -4.25
N GLU A 262 -1.60 -28.58 -3.59
CA GLU A 262 -2.02 -29.00 -2.25
C GLU A 262 -1.27 -28.17 -1.17
N PHE A 263 -1.61 -26.88 -1.10
CA PHE A 263 -0.85 -25.89 -0.33
C PHE A 263 -0.80 -26.17 1.17
N MET A 264 -1.86 -26.75 1.75
CA MET A 264 -1.89 -27.10 3.18
C MET A 264 -0.94 -28.26 3.49
N GLU A 265 -0.90 -29.28 2.63
CA GLU A 265 0.02 -30.40 2.77
C GLU A 265 1.47 -30.00 2.50
N ALA A 266 1.71 -29.16 1.49
CA ALA A 266 3.03 -28.59 1.24
C ALA A 266 3.54 -27.75 2.43
N ALA A 267 2.68 -26.99 3.08
CA ALA A 267 3.01 -26.21 4.28
C ALA A 267 3.35 -27.13 5.47
N ARG A 268 2.58 -28.18 5.71
CA ARG A 268 2.82 -29.17 6.74
C ARG A 268 4.18 -29.85 6.56
N LEU A 269 4.47 -30.31 5.32
CA LEU A 269 5.75 -30.97 5.00
C LEU A 269 6.95 -30.01 5.09
N ARG A 270 6.76 -28.74 4.82
CA ARG A 270 7.78 -27.69 5.03
C ARG A 270 8.12 -27.56 6.52
N ASP A 271 7.11 -27.47 7.36
CA ASP A 271 7.28 -27.29 8.80
C ASP A 271 7.94 -28.54 9.43
N GLU A 272 7.60 -29.73 8.90
CA GLU A 272 8.25 -30.99 9.25
C GLU A 272 9.74 -31.01 8.83
N LEU A 273 10.06 -30.51 7.62
CA LEU A 273 11.44 -30.39 7.15
C LEU A 273 12.27 -29.47 8.05
N PHE A 274 11.74 -28.33 8.47
CA PHE A 274 12.43 -27.43 9.41
C PHE A 274 12.69 -28.07 10.76
N ALA A 275 11.75 -28.86 11.27
CA ALA A 275 11.93 -29.60 12.53
C ALA A 275 13.04 -30.65 12.42
N LEU A 276 13.13 -31.36 11.30
CA LEU A 276 14.19 -32.34 11.02
C LEU A 276 15.56 -31.66 10.85
N GLU A 277 15.63 -30.49 10.23
CA GLU A 277 16.85 -29.69 10.10
C GLU A 277 17.38 -29.21 11.46
N ALA A 278 16.48 -28.76 12.33
CA ALA A 278 16.82 -28.38 13.71
C ALA A 278 17.42 -29.55 14.46
N ARG A 279 16.76 -30.73 14.40
CA ARG A 279 17.24 -31.94 15.06
C ARG A 279 18.59 -32.40 14.52
N ARG A 280 18.78 -32.35 13.21
CA ARG A 280 20.09 -32.69 12.59
C ARG A 280 21.23 -31.81 13.12
N LYS A 281 20.99 -30.52 13.37
CA LYS A 281 21.98 -29.61 13.95
C LYS A 281 22.34 -30.00 15.37
N GLU A 282 21.35 -30.42 16.18
CA GLU A 282 21.57 -30.87 17.54
C GLU A 282 22.39 -32.18 17.62
N VAL A 283 22.17 -33.11 16.67
CA VAL A 283 22.90 -34.39 16.63
C VAL A 283 24.32 -34.22 16.09
N LYS A 284 24.60 -33.13 15.34
CA LYS A 284 25.91 -32.86 14.73
C LYS A 284 26.83 -31.99 15.57
N GLY A 285 26.30 -31.27 16.56
CA GLY A 285 27.06 -30.46 17.53
C GLY A 285 27.37 -31.27 18.78
#